data_af1021e7db3a235e373745d1bf3b671d
#
_entry.id   af1021e7db3a235e373745d1bf3b671d
#
_cell.length_a   1.000
_cell.length_b   1.000
_cell.length_c   1.000
_cell.angle_alpha   90.00
_cell.angle_beta   90.00
_cell.angle_gamma   90.00
#
_symmetry.space_group_name_H-M   'P 1'
#
loop_
_entity.id
_entity.type
_entity.pdbx_description
1 polymer ?
#
loop_
_entity_poly.entity_id
_entity_poly.type
_entity_poly.pdbx_seq_one_letter_code
_entity_poly.pdbx_strand_id
1 'polypeptide(L)'
;MLIVEVHFHISALSRFQILIMAKTSVKARQRKREKMVAQHAAKRAELKKAGDWKALDELPKNASPVRLKNRCQLTGRPKGYVRYFGISRIALRDMALNGKIPGLKKASW
;
A
#
# COMPACT_ATOMS: atom_id res chain seq x y z
N MET A 1 -11.50 30.24 0.35
CA MET A 1 -11.79 29.95 -1.06
C MET A 1 -10.57 29.54 -1.84
N LEU A 2 -9.50 30.31 -1.83
CA LEU A 2 -8.24 29.94 -2.53
C LEU A 2 -7.64 28.61 -2.07
N ILE A 3 -7.69 28.29 -0.80
CA ILE A 3 -7.18 27.06 -0.23
C ILE A 3 -7.97 25.84 -0.73
N VAL A 4 -9.27 25.99 -0.92
CA VAL A 4 -10.15 24.91 -1.41
C VAL A 4 -9.87 24.62 -2.89
N GLU A 5 -9.62 25.63 -3.69
CA GLU A 5 -9.28 25.46 -5.11
C GLU A 5 -7.93 24.78 -5.31
N VAL A 6 -6.92 25.16 -4.53
CA VAL A 6 -5.61 24.51 -4.55
C VAL A 6 -5.71 23.04 -4.13
N HIS A 7 -6.51 22.73 -3.12
CA HIS A 7 -6.76 21.35 -2.70
C HIS A 7 -7.49 20.55 -3.77
N PHE A 8 -8.43 21.15 -4.48
CA PHE A 8 -9.14 20.50 -5.56
C PHE A 8 -8.21 20.16 -6.74
N HIS A 9 -7.31 21.07 -7.11
CA HIS A 9 -6.33 20.84 -8.17
C HIS A 9 -5.34 19.72 -7.82
N ILE A 10 -4.81 19.73 -6.62
CA ILE A 10 -3.89 18.68 -6.14
C ILE A 10 -4.60 17.33 -6.09
N SER A 11 -5.84 17.28 -5.62
CA SER A 11 -6.62 16.05 -5.56
C SER A 11 -6.97 15.50 -6.95
N ALA A 12 -7.24 16.37 -7.91
CA ALA A 12 -7.51 15.97 -9.30
C ALA A 12 -6.29 15.38 -9.97
N LEU A 13 -5.12 16.01 -9.81
CA LEU A 13 -3.85 15.49 -10.34
C LEU A 13 -3.45 14.17 -9.70
N SER A 14 -3.62 14.05 -8.39
CA SER A 14 -3.32 12.82 -7.69
C SER A 14 -4.27 11.69 -8.06
N ARG A 15 -5.55 11.99 -8.29
CA ARG A 15 -6.52 11.01 -8.79
C ARG A 15 -6.17 10.51 -10.18
N PHE A 16 -5.71 11.38 -11.06
CA PHE A 16 -5.30 11.01 -12.40
C PHE A 16 -4.10 10.05 -12.38
N GLN A 17 -3.10 10.34 -11.58
CA GLN A 17 -1.95 9.45 -11.38
C GLN A 17 -2.35 8.11 -10.77
N ILE A 18 -3.25 8.11 -9.80
CA ILE A 18 -3.76 6.90 -9.16
C ILE A 18 -4.52 6.02 -10.16
N LEU A 19 -5.30 6.61 -11.05
CA LEU A 19 -6.04 5.87 -12.09
C LEU A 19 -5.11 5.20 -13.09
N ILE A 20 -3.98 5.82 -13.43
CA ILE A 20 -3.02 5.28 -14.37
C ILE A 20 -2.23 4.10 -13.76
N MET A 21 -1.86 4.17 -12.47
CA MET A 21 -0.94 3.22 -11.83
C MET A 21 -1.59 1.93 -11.33
N ALA A 22 -2.80 2.00 -10.79
CA ALA A 22 -3.48 0.80 -10.28
C ALA A 22 -4.99 0.91 -10.43
N LYS A 23 -5.62 -0.21 -10.82
CA LYS A 23 -7.08 -0.30 -10.91
C LYS A 23 -7.71 -0.27 -9.52
N THR A 24 -8.88 0.35 -9.40
CA THR A 24 -9.65 0.41 -8.17
C THR A 24 -10.01 -0.99 -7.66
N SER A 25 -10.31 -1.93 -8.55
CA SER A 25 -10.61 -3.32 -8.21
C SER A 25 -9.45 -4.02 -7.51
N VAL A 26 -8.22 -3.78 -7.93
CA VAL A 26 -7.01 -4.35 -7.33
C VAL A 26 -6.81 -3.80 -5.92
N LYS A 27 -7.03 -2.51 -5.72
CA LYS A 27 -6.96 -1.87 -4.39
C LYS A 27 -8.03 -2.42 -3.44
N ALA A 28 -9.25 -2.62 -3.94
CA ALA A 28 -10.34 -3.22 -3.18
C ALA A 28 -10.03 -4.65 -2.73
N ARG A 29 -9.44 -5.46 -3.61
CA ARG A 29 -8.97 -6.81 -3.26
C ARG A 29 -7.89 -6.79 -2.19
N GLN A 30 -6.97 -5.85 -2.27
CA GLN A 30 -5.91 -5.69 -1.27
C GLN A 30 -6.51 -5.39 0.11
N ARG A 31 -7.45 -4.46 0.20
CA ARG A 31 -8.15 -4.15 1.45
C ARG A 31 -8.90 -5.35 2.02
N LYS A 32 -9.55 -6.12 1.14
CA LYS A 32 -10.26 -7.35 1.54
C LYS A 32 -9.29 -8.37 2.13
N ARG A 33 -8.14 -8.56 1.51
CA ARG A 33 -7.08 -9.46 2.03
C ARG A 33 -6.56 -9.00 3.39
N GLU A 34 -6.33 -7.71 3.55
CA GLU A 34 -5.88 -7.13 4.82
C GLU A 34 -6.86 -7.43 5.96
N LYS A 35 -8.15 -7.25 5.71
CA LYS A 35 -9.20 -7.59 6.69
C LYS A 35 -9.20 -9.08 7.04
N MET A 36 -9.12 -9.95 6.04
CA MET A 36 -9.11 -11.39 6.27
C MET A 36 -7.87 -11.85 7.03
N VAL A 37 -6.71 -11.30 6.72
CA VAL A 37 -5.47 -11.59 7.45
C VAL A 37 -5.59 -11.17 8.91
N ALA A 38 -6.12 -9.98 9.17
CA ALA A 38 -6.33 -9.50 10.53
C ALA A 38 -7.30 -10.39 11.34
N GLN A 39 -8.40 -10.83 10.72
CA GLN A 39 -9.39 -11.70 11.36
C GLN A 39 -8.84 -13.08 11.73
N HIS A 40 -7.97 -13.62 10.89
CA HIS A 40 -7.45 -14.98 11.06
C HIS A 40 -6.05 -15.03 11.71
N ALA A 41 -5.48 -13.87 12.05
CA ALA A 41 -4.12 -13.80 12.59
C ALA A 41 -3.94 -14.59 13.89
N ALA A 42 -4.85 -14.41 14.85
CA ALA A 42 -4.81 -15.10 16.14
C ALA A 42 -4.96 -16.63 15.99
N LYS A 43 -5.97 -17.06 15.23
CA LYS A 43 -6.21 -18.48 14.95
C LYS A 43 -5.02 -19.12 14.25
N ARG A 44 -4.42 -18.41 13.30
CA ARG A 44 -3.24 -18.89 12.59
C ARG A 44 -2.03 -19.06 13.50
N ALA A 45 -1.83 -18.12 14.43
CA ALA A 45 -0.77 -18.23 15.44
C ALA A 45 -0.96 -19.44 16.38
N GLU A 46 -2.19 -19.68 16.83
CA GLU A 46 -2.53 -20.83 17.66
C GLU A 46 -2.28 -22.16 16.95
N LEU A 47 -2.71 -22.27 15.70
CA LEU A 47 -2.50 -23.48 14.89
C LEU A 47 -1.02 -23.74 14.60
N LYS A 48 -0.22 -22.72 14.42
CA LYS A 48 1.23 -22.86 14.28
C LYS A 48 1.89 -23.37 15.55
N LYS A 49 1.47 -22.88 16.71
CA LYS A 49 1.98 -23.36 18.01
C LYS A 49 1.61 -24.81 18.26
N ALA A 50 0.40 -25.19 17.89
CA ALA A 50 -0.09 -26.56 18.03
C ALA A 50 0.51 -27.52 17.00
N GLY A 51 1.12 -26.99 15.93
CA GLY A 51 1.68 -27.82 14.84
C GLY A 51 0.65 -28.48 13.94
N ASP A 52 -0.59 -27.97 13.95
CA ASP A 52 -1.69 -28.49 13.13
C ASP A 52 -1.66 -27.89 11.73
N TRP A 53 -0.86 -28.47 10.85
CA TRP A 53 -0.67 -28.01 9.48
C TRP A 53 -1.91 -28.23 8.61
N LYS A 54 -2.68 -29.26 8.89
CA LYS A 54 -3.91 -29.56 8.13
C LYS A 54 -4.96 -28.46 8.34
N ALA A 55 -5.18 -28.04 9.58
CA ALA A 55 -6.10 -26.96 9.89
C ALA A 55 -5.63 -25.62 9.32
N LEU A 56 -4.31 -25.40 9.22
CA LEU A 56 -3.74 -24.22 8.54
C LEU A 56 -4.06 -24.19 7.05
N ASP A 57 -4.02 -25.36 6.38
CA ASP A 57 -4.34 -25.47 4.96
C ASP A 57 -5.82 -25.27 4.68
N GLU A 58 -6.70 -25.56 5.64
CA GLU A 58 -8.14 -25.36 5.52
C GLU A 58 -8.55 -23.89 5.60
N LEU A 59 -7.68 -23.01 6.12
CA LEU A 59 -7.96 -21.58 6.19
C LEU A 59 -8.06 -20.96 4.79
N PRO A 60 -8.88 -19.90 4.62
CA PRO A 60 -9.00 -19.22 3.32
C PRO A 60 -7.64 -18.74 2.79
N LYS A 61 -7.43 -18.86 1.50
CA LYS A 61 -6.18 -18.44 0.82
C LYS A 61 -5.84 -16.98 1.11
N ASN A 62 -6.84 -16.11 1.11
CA ASN A 62 -6.67 -14.68 1.33
C ASN A 62 -6.39 -14.31 2.80
N ALA A 63 -6.47 -15.26 3.72
CA ALA A 63 -6.08 -15.10 5.11
C ALA A 63 -4.56 -15.23 5.33
N SER A 64 -3.81 -15.64 4.30
CA SER A 64 -2.36 -15.76 4.38
C SER A 64 -1.67 -14.39 4.29
N PRO A 65 -0.82 -14.02 5.27
CA PRO A 65 -0.10 -12.74 5.23
C PRO A 65 0.92 -12.65 4.09
N VAL A 66 1.34 -13.78 3.53
CA VAL A 66 2.27 -13.84 2.39
C VAL A 66 1.68 -13.21 1.13
N ARG A 67 0.36 -13.21 1.01
CA ARG A 67 -0.35 -12.61 -0.14
C ARG A 67 -0.51 -11.11 -0.07
N LEU A 68 -0.22 -10.51 1.08
CA LEU A 68 -0.22 -9.06 1.23
C LEU A 68 1.00 -8.46 0.52
N LYS A 69 0.77 -7.40 -0.23
CA LYS A 69 1.83 -6.62 -0.86
C LYS A 69 1.79 -5.19 -0.35
N ASN A 70 2.97 -4.64 -0.11
CA ASN A 70 3.10 -3.23 0.14
C ASN A 70 2.81 -2.46 -1.16
N ARG A 71 1.83 -1.58 -1.12
CA ARG A 71 1.44 -0.75 -2.25
C ARG A 71 1.63 0.72 -1.94
N CYS A 72 2.01 1.49 -2.93
CA CYS A 72 2.11 2.94 -2.81
C CYS A 72 0.77 3.52 -2.32
N GLN A 73 0.80 4.33 -1.28
CA GLN A 73 -0.41 4.95 -0.73
C GLN A 73 -1.04 5.96 -1.68
N LEU A 74 -0.25 6.55 -2.58
CA LEU A 74 -0.74 7.54 -3.53
C LEU A 74 -1.22 6.90 -4.84
N THR A 75 -0.43 6.01 -5.43
CA THR A 75 -0.70 5.44 -6.75
C THR A 75 -1.18 4.01 -6.74
N GLY A 76 -0.97 3.29 -5.64
CA GLY A 76 -1.29 1.87 -5.53
C GLY A 76 -0.31 0.93 -6.22
N ARG A 77 0.81 1.44 -6.72
CA ARG A 77 1.84 0.63 -7.39
C ARG A 77 2.45 -0.40 -6.43
N PRO A 78 2.49 -1.71 -6.79
CA PRO A 78 3.06 -2.74 -5.91
C PRO A 78 4.57 -2.86 -5.99
N LYS A 79 5.19 -2.35 -7.05
CA LYS A 79 6.65 -2.43 -7.28
C LYS A 79 7.33 -1.11 -6.94
N GLY A 80 8.59 -1.17 -6.56
CA GLY A 80 9.37 0.01 -6.23
C GLY A 80 8.87 0.75 -4.99
N TYR A 81 8.32 0.03 -4.03
CA TYR A 81 7.81 0.59 -2.79
C TYR A 81 8.95 0.92 -1.83
N VAL A 82 8.97 2.16 -1.34
CA VAL A 82 9.93 2.62 -0.33
C VAL A 82 9.26 2.60 1.04
N ARG A 83 9.63 1.66 1.90
CA ARG A 83 8.98 1.44 3.20
C ARG A 83 9.06 2.65 4.12
N TYR A 84 10.15 3.38 4.08
CA TYR A 84 10.37 4.55 4.92
C TYR A 84 9.32 5.64 4.70
N PHE A 85 8.92 5.86 3.44
CA PHE A 85 7.93 6.87 3.08
C PHE A 85 6.54 6.30 2.81
N GLY A 86 6.41 4.99 2.60
CA GLY A 86 5.14 4.35 2.27
C GLY A 86 4.62 4.67 0.86
N ILE A 87 5.49 5.08 -0.04
CA ILE A 87 5.16 5.45 -1.42
C ILE A 87 6.11 4.78 -2.41
N SER A 88 5.73 4.76 -3.70
CA SER A 88 6.58 4.22 -4.74
C SER A 88 7.78 5.13 -5.04
N ARG A 89 8.82 4.57 -5.65
CA ARG A 89 9.99 5.33 -6.08
C ARG A 89 9.64 6.49 -7.03
N ILE A 90 8.64 6.30 -7.87
CA ILE A 90 8.16 7.32 -8.83
C ILE A 90 7.50 8.48 -8.09
N ALA A 91 6.56 8.17 -7.20
CA ALA A 91 5.90 9.19 -6.38
C ALA A 91 6.88 9.92 -5.46
N LEU A 92 7.85 9.19 -4.89
CA LEU A 92 8.91 9.76 -4.06
C LEU A 92 9.73 10.79 -4.86
N ARG A 93 10.16 10.42 -6.06
CA ARG A 93 10.93 11.32 -6.91
C ARG A 93 10.15 12.58 -7.27
N ASP A 94 8.90 12.44 -7.67
CA ASP A 94 8.05 13.57 -8.03
C ASP A 94 7.84 14.52 -6.84
N MET A 95 7.55 13.98 -5.66
CA MET A 95 7.38 14.77 -4.44
C MET A 95 8.68 15.43 -3.99
N ALA A 96 9.80 14.75 -4.13
CA ALA A 96 11.11 15.29 -3.78
C ALA A 96 11.50 16.46 -4.68
N LEU A 97 11.30 16.32 -5.99
CA LEU A 97 11.59 17.39 -6.95
C LEU A 97 10.69 18.62 -6.77
N ASN A 98 9.47 18.42 -6.31
CA ASN A 98 8.53 19.51 -6.01
C ASN A 98 8.69 20.09 -4.59
N GLY A 99 9.67 19.62 -3.82
CA GLY A 99 9.94 20.11 -2.48
C GLY A 99 8.88 19.76 -1.44
N LYS A 100 8.07 18.73 -1.67
CA LYS A 100 6.99 18.33 -0.75
C LYS A 100 7.45 17.49 0.44
N ILE A 101 8.67 16.98 0.39
CA ILE A 101 9.23 16.15 1.47
C ILE A 101 10.27 17.00 2.21
N PRO A 102 10.03 17.35 3.49
CA PRO A 102 10.97 18.17 4.26
C PRO A 102 12.24 17.38 4.57
N GLY A 103 13.39 18.06 4.51
CA GLY A 103 14.68 17.50 4.87
C GLY A 103 15.30 16.55 3.84
N LEU A 104 14.64 16.30 2.73
CA LEU A 104 15.15 15.44 1.67
C LEU A 104 16.09 16.22 0.75
N LYS A 105 17.30 15.73 0.60
CA LYS A 105 18.32 16.32 -0.29
C LYS A 105 18.72 15.32 -1.35
N LYS A 106 19.01 15.83 -2.55
CA LYS A 106 19.58 15.03 -3.63
C LYS A 106 21.02 14.65 -3.25
N ALA A 107 21.32 13.35 -3.27
CA ALA A 107 22.67 12.85 -3.02
C ALA A 107 23.32 12.43 -4.35
N SER A 108 24.58 12.77 -4.51
CA SER A 108 25.44 12.29 -5.59
C SER A 108 26.78 11.86 -5.00
N TRP A 109 27.20 10.64 -5.29
CA TRP A 109 28.49 10.09 -4.92
C TRP A 109 29.20 9.45 -6.11
#